data_4ac3768bf9c361accb970d636868029c
#
_entry.id   4ac3768bf9c361accb970d636868029c
#
_cell.length_a   1.000
_cell.length_b   1.000
_cell.length_c   1.000
_cell.angle_alpha   90.00
_cell.angle_beta   90.00
_cell.angle_gamma   90.00
#
_symmetry.space_group_name_H-M   'P 1'
#
loop_
_entity.id
_entity.type
_entity.pdbx_description
1 polymer ?
#
loop_
_entity_poly.entity_id
_entity_poly.type
_entity_poly.pdbx_seq_one_letter_code
_entity_poly.pdbx_strand_id
1 'polypeptide(L)' 'MTENDILEKIKTLIVNSNAKRWLTIKDCVATSKLSDSSIRRSIMNGSLRASKVGGKWLIKETWLESYLTS' A
#
# COMPACT_ATOMS: atom_id res chain seq x y z
N MET A 1 24.86 18.46 3.85
CA MET A 1 24.05 17.33 3.39
C MET A 1 24.96 16.12 3.15
N THR A 2 24.64 15.02 3.74
CA THR A 2 25.45 13.82 3.62
C THR A 2 25.00 12.99 2.41
N GLU A 3 25.83 12.04 2.01
CA GLU A 3 25.49 11.15 0.91
C GLU A 3 24.24 10.36 1.22
N ASN A 4 24.06 9.98 2.48
CA ASN A 4 22.88 9.22 2.90
C ASN A 4 21.61 10.04 2.68
N ASP A 5 21.65 11.33 2.96
CA ASP A 5 20.49 12.20 2.76
C ASP A 5 20.12 12.26 1.29
N ILE A 6 21.13 12.32 0.42
CA ILE A 6 20.90 12.36 -1.02
C ILE A 6 20.29 11.05 -1.49
N LEU A 7 20.81 9.92 -1.00
CA LEU A 7 20.31 8.60 -1.37
C LEU A 7 18.88 8.40 -0.90
N GLU A 8 18.58 8.81 0.30
CA GLU A 8 17.22 8.70 0.82
C GLU A 8 16.26 9.56 0.02
N LYS A 9 16.70 10.75 -0.36
CA LYS A 9 15.89 11.65 -1.16
C LYS A 9 15.59 11.04 -2.52
N ILE A 10 16.58 10.41 -3.13
CA ILE A 10 16.40 9.75 -4.41
C ILE A 10 15.43 8.59 -4.26
N LYS A 11 15.57 7.79 -3.23
CA LYS A 11 14.65 6.69 -2.96
C LYS A 11 13.23 7.18 -2.77
N THR A 12 13.07 8.26 -2.02
CA THR A 12 11.76 8.85 -1.77
C THR A 12 11.14 9.34 -3.07
N LEU A 13 11.94 9.99 -3.90
CA LEU A 13 11.46 10.48 -5.19
C LEU A 13 11.04 9.34 -6.10
N ILE A 14 11.81 8.26 -6.13
CA ILE A 14 11.49 7.09 -6.94
C ILE A 14 10.17 6.48 -6.45
N VAL A 15 10.03 6.34 -5.14
CA VAL A 15 8.81 5.77 -4.56
C VAL A 15 7.62 6.70 -4.85
N ASN A 16 7.79 7.99 -4.71
CA ASN A 16 6.72 8.95 -4.94
C ASN A 16 6.33 9.04 -6.42
N SER A 17 7.32 8.98 -7.30
CA SER A 17 7.04 9.03 -8.73
C SER A 17 6.38 7.75 -9.20
N ASN A 18 6.53 6.67 -8.46
CA ASN A 18 5.88 5.42 -8.75
C ASN A 18 4.51 5.39 -8.05
N ALA A 19 3.54 6.06 -8.64
CA ALA A 19 2.20 6.13 -8.10
C ALA A 19 1.51 4.77 -8.03
N LYS A 20 2.20 3.74 -8.49
CA LYS A 20 1.67 2.38 -8.50
C LYS A 20 2.34 1.51 -7.45
N ARG A 21 2.70 2.11 -6.35
CA ARG A 21 3.30 1.36 -5.26
C ARG A 21 2.36 0.27 -4.77
N TRP A 22 2.88 -0.92 -4.67
CA TRP A 22 2.13 -2.04 -4.15
C TRP A 22 2.32 -2.17 -2.66
N LEU A 23 1.22 -2.40 -1.96
CA LEU A 23 1.21 -2.57 -0.53
C LEU A 23 0.79 -3.99 -0.19
N THR A 24 1.35 -4.54 0.90
CA THR A 24 0.89 -5.80 1.44
C THR A 24 -0.27 -5.53 2.40
N ILE A 25 -0.92 -6.60 2.86
CA ILE A 25 -1.97 -6.44 3.87
C ILE A 25 -1.40 -5.77 5.12
N LYS A 26 -0.19 -6.16 5.50
CA LYS A 26 0.49 -5.56 6.66
C LYS A 26 0.68 -4.06 6.49
N ASP A 27 1.08 -3.65 5.29
CA ASP A 27 1.25 -2.23 4.99
C ASP A 27 -0.09 -1.49 5.07
N CYS A 28 -1.15 -2.11 4.58
CA CYS A 28 -2.49 -1.52 4.66
C CYS A 28 -2.94 -1.36 6.11
N VAL A 29 -2.67 -2.35 6.94
CA VAL A 29 -3.00 -2.28 8.37
C VAL A 29 -2.28 -1.09 9.02
N ALA A 30 -0.99 -0.95 8.73
CA ALA A 30 -0.20 0.13 9.30
C ALA A 30 -0.70 1.50 8.83
N THR A 31 -1.08 1.61 7.57
CA THR A 31 -1.50 2.87 6.98
C THR A 31 -2.91 3.26 7.39
N SER A 32 -3.83 2.30 7.37
CA SER A 32 -5.26 2.56 7.64
C SER A 32 -5.62 2.43 9.10
N LYS A 33 -4.77 1.79 9.88
CA LYS A 33 -5.02 1.48 11.29
C LYS A 33 -6.21 0.54 11.49
N LEU A 34 -6.63 -0.12 10.43
CA LEU A 34 -7.62 -1.17 10.51
C LEU A 34 -6.94 -2.49 10.83
N SER A 35 -7.70 -3.45 11.34
CA SER A 35 -7.14 -4.75 11.66
C SER A 35 -6.89 -5.57 10.39
N ASP A 36 -6.01 -6.56 10.49
CA ASP A 36 -5.75 -7.49 9.40
C ASP A 36 -7.04 -8.16 8.95
N SER A 37 -7.86 -8.60 9.89
CA SER A 37 -9.12 -9.23 9.59
C SER A 37 -10.06 -8.31 8.81
N SER A 38 -10.10 -7.04 9.17
CA SER A 38 -10.93 -6.06 8.47
C SER A 38 -10.46 -5.87 7.03
N ILE A 39 -9.16 -5.77 6.83
CA ILE A 39 -8.59 -5.61 5.48
C ILE A 39 -8.91 -6.83 4.64
N ARG A 40 -8.69 -8.04 5.18
CA ARG A 40 -8.97 -9.28 4.45
C ARG A 40 -10.44 -9.42 4.11
N ARG A 41 -11.31 -9.08 5.06
CA ARG A 41 -12.75 -9.13 4.82
C ARG A 41 -13.15 -8.17 3.70
N SER A 42 -12.59 -6.97 3.70
CA SER A 42 -12.88 -5.99 2.67
C SER A 42 -12.43 -6.48 1.29
N ILE A 43 -11.31 -7.16 1.23
CA ILE A 43 -10.83 -7.76 -0.01
C ILE A 43 -11.80 -8.86 -0.47
N MET A 44 -12.21 -9.72 0.45
CA MET A 44 -13.07 -10.85 0.12
C MET A 44 -14.46 -10.42 -0.33
N ASN A 45 -15.00 -9.34 0.25
CA ASN A 45 -16.34 -8.87 -0.15
C ASN A 45 -16.32 -7.87 -1.29
N GLY A 46 -15.12 -7.54 -1.81
CA GLY A 46 -15.00 -6.65 -2.94
C GLY A 46 -14.97 -5.16 -2.61
N SER A 47 -15.00 -4.80 -1.33
CA SER A 47 -14.94 -3.40 -0.93
C SER A 47 -13.58 -2.78 -1.18
N LEU A 48 -12.53 -3.57 -1.01
CA LEU A 48 -11.16 -3.14 -1.25
C LEU A 48 -10.58 -3.96 -2.38
N ARG A 49 -10.15 -3.26 -3.42
CA ARG A 49 -9.56 -3.92 -4.58
C ARG A 49 -8.16 -4.43 -4.24
N ALA A 50 -7.85 -5.62 -4.70
CA ALA A 50 -6.55 -6.23 -4.46
C ALA A 50 -6.24 -7.25 -5.55
N SER A 51 -4.95 -7.49 -5.76
CA SER A 51 -4.49 -8.52 -6.68
C SER A 51 -3.77 -9.59 -5.89
N LYS A 52 -3.98 -10.84 -6.26
CA LYS A 52 -3.28 -11.94 -5.63
C LYS A 52 -2.15 -12.39 -6.55
N VAL A 53 -0.93 -12.26 -6.08
CA VAL A 53 0.26 -12.61 -6.85
C VAL A 53 1.15 -13.49 -5.99
N GLY A 54 1.47 -14.67 -6.50
CA GLY A 54 2.33 -15.60 -5.78
C GLY A 54 1.82 -15.96 -4.40
N GLY A 55 0.51 -16.06 -4.23
CA GLY A 55 -0.08 -16.40 -2.94
C GLY A 55 -0.18 -15.24 -1.97
N LYS A 56 0.20 -14.06 -2.37
CA LYS A 56 0.14 -12.86 -1.52
C LYS A 56 -0.83 -11.84 -2.09
N TRP A 57 -1.56 -11.18 -1.20
CA TRP A 57 -2.42 -10.08 -1.58
C TRP A 57 -1.59 -8.81 -1.72
N LEU A 58 -1.73 -8.15 -2.86
CA LEU A 58 -1.08 -6.87 -3.12
C LEU A 58 -2.15 -5.84 -3.44
N ILE A 59 -2.04 -4.69 -2.82
CA ILE A 59 -3.01 -3.62 -2.97
C ILE A 59 -2.28 -2.37 -3.46
N LYS A 60 -2.79 -1.75 -4.51
CA LYS A 60 -2.21 -0.49 -4.96
C LYS A 60 -2.54 0.60 -3.95
N GLU A 61 -1.60 1.50 -3.74
CA GLU A 61 -1.81 2.61 -2.83
C GLU A 61 -3.05 3.41 -3.21
N THR A 62 -3.27 3.60 -4.50
CA THR A 62 -4.46 4.32 -4.97
C THR A 62 -5.75 3.59 -4.63
N TRP A 63 -5.73 2.26 -4.64
CA TRP A 63 -6.90 1.48 -4.28
C TRP A 63 -7.22 1.63 -2.79
N LEU A 64 -6.20 1.65 -1.96
CA LEU A 64 -6.38 1.84 -0.53
C LEU A 64 -6.90 3.24 -0.23
N GLU A 65 -6.33 4.25 -0.87
CA GLU A 65 -6.81 5.62 -0.73
C GLU A 65 -8.28 5.73 -1.08
N SER A 66 -8.65 5.17 -2.22
CA SER A 66 -10.04 5.20 -2.66
C SER A 66 -10.96 4.50 -1.67
N TYR A 67 -10.50 3.39 -1.11
CA TYR A 67 -11.25 2.65 -0.12
C TYR A 67 -11.45 3.47 1.16
N LEU A 68 -10.42 4.18 1.60
CA LEU A 68 -10.48 4.97 2.83
C LEU A 68 -11.29 6.24 2.68
N THR A 69 -11.40 6.78 1.47
CA THR A 69 -12.13 8.03 1.22
C THR A 69 -13.56 7.82 0.74
N SER A 70 -13.94 6.60 0.46
CA SER A 70 -15.28 6.29 -0.01
C SER A 70 -16.30 6.23 1.11
#